data_937cb46b67fe530d1995e8b6e77ca405
#
_entry.id   937cb46b67fe530d1995e8b6e77ca405
#
_cell.length_a   1.000
_cell.length_b   1.000
_cell.length_c   1.000
_cell.angle_alpha   90.00
_cell.angle_beta   90.00
_cell.angle_gamma   90.00
#
_symmetry.space_group_name_H-M   'P 1'
#
loop_
_entity.id
_entity.type
_entity.pdbx_description
1 polymer ?
#
loop_
_entity_poly.entity_id
_entity_poly.type
_entity_poly.pdbx_seq_one_letter_code
_entity_poly.pdbx_strand_id
1 'polypeptide(L)'
;MSRFQAGALVVYGNLGVHEVEGVGLRRFCDESAREYYTLRPYFSDSHDRSYIPTEKEAALRPVTPAQQAAADLARIKTEKLPIPAGVQTALAEHYQALLHTNDFYQYLTLFKELGQKQIQQQNRGRKINAMDTYFYQMVERVLREELAVAFGESQQEAGRRLLEILR
;
A
#
# COMPACT_ATOMS: atom_id res chain seq x y z
N MET A 1 -18.60 17.77 2.69
CA MET A 1 -18.36 17.45 1.27
C MET A 1 -17.40 16.27 1.16
N SER A 2 -17.71 15.35 0.28
CA SER A 2 -16.83 14.24 0.00
C SER A 2 -15.65 14.70 -0.86
N ARG A 3 -14.45 14.25 -0.51
CA ARG A 3 -13.21 14.57 -1.21
C ARG A 3 -13.08 13.85 -2.56
N PHE A 4 -13.64 12.64 -2.64
CA PHE A 4 -13.53 11.81 -3.83
C PHE A 4 -14.87 11.62 -4.49
N GLN A 5 -14.86 11.49 -5.81
CA GLN A 5 -16.06 11.30 -6.63
C GLN A 5 -16.07 9.89 -7.23
N ALA A 6 -17.25 9.47 -7.69
CA ALA A 6 -17.38 8.20 -8.41
C ALA A 6 -16.39 8.16 -9.58
N GLY A 7 -15.72 7.03 -9.73
CA GLY A 7 -14.68 6.83 -10.74
C GLY A 7 -13.28 7.14 -10.27
N ALA A 8 -13.10 7.80 -9.12
CA ALA A 8 -11.77 8.09 -8.60
C ALA A 8 -11.07 6.81 -8.17
N LEU A 9 -9.76 6.74 -8.42
CA LEU A 9 -8.90 5.67 -7.93
C LEU A 9 -8.18 6.16 -6.68
N VAL A 10 -8.25 5.39 -5.63
CA VAL A 10 -7.67 5.73 -4.32
C VAL A 10 -6.89 4.56 -3.78
N VAL A 11 -5.94 4.83 -2.90
CA VAL A 11 -5.25 3.80 -2.15
C VAL A 11 -5.88 3.71 -0.77
N TYR A 12 -6.43 2.55 -0.45
CA TYR A 12 -7.03 2.29 0.85
C TYR A 12 -6.02 1.58 1.75
N GLY A 13 -5.02 2.33 2.18
CA GLY A 13 -3.97 1.82 3.05
C GLY A 13 -3.34 0.54 2.51
N ASN A 14 -3.16 -0.43 3.37
CA ASN A 14 -2.57 -1.73 3.02
C ASN A 14 -3.52 -2.65 2.25
N LEU A 15 -4.74 -2.22 1.96
CA LEU A 15 -5.69 -2.98 1.16
C LEU A 15 -5.54 -2.72 -0.35
N GLY A 16 -4.76 -1.73 -0.73
CA GLY A 16 -4.40 -1.49 -2.13
C GLY A 16 -5.30 -0.51 -2.86
N VAL A 17 -5.22 -0.52 -4.18
CA VAL A 17 -5.95 0.41 -5.03
C VAL A 17 -7.42 0.00 -5.15
N HIS A 18 -8.29 0.97 -4.93
CA HIS A 18 -9.74 0.82 -5.02
C HIS A 18 -10.32 1.90 -5.92
N GLU A 19 -11.44 1.58 -6.55
CA GLU A 19 -12.23 2.54 -7.29
C GLU A 19 -13.41 2.98 -6.42
N VAL A 20 -13.65 4.29 -6.37
CA VAL A 20 -14.85 4.82 -5.73
C VAL A 20 -16.01 4.60 -6.69
N GLU A 21 -16.93 3.70 -6.35
CA GLU A 21 -18.13 3.45 -7.16
C GLU A 21 -19.18 4.52 -6.98
N GLY A 22 -19.24 5.10 -5.78
CA GLY A 22 -20.19 6.14 -5.48
C GLY A 22 -20.05 6.66 -4.05
N VAL A 23 -20.76 7.72 -3.80
CA VAL A 23 -20.86 8.38 -2.49
C VAL A 23 -22.34 8.59 -2.22
N GLY A 24 -22.81 8.18 -1.06
CA GLY A 24 -24.22 8.36 -0.76
C GLY A 24 -24.58 7.97 0.66
N LEU A 25 -25.81 8.28 1.02
CA LEU A 25 -26.35 7.95 2.33
C LEU A 25 -26.63 6.45 2.41
N ARG A 26 -26.17 5.84 3.49
CA ARG A 26 -26.45 4.44 3.80
C ARG A 26 -26.72 4.27 5.28
N ARG A 27 -27.50 3.26 5.58
CA ARG A 27 -27.84 2.90 6.94
C ARG A 27 -27.52 1.43 7.15
N PHE A 28 -26.66 1.14 8.14
CA PHE A 28 -26.32 -0.21 8.50
C PHE A 28 -26.93 -0.55 9.86
N CYS A 29 -27.67 -1.65 9.91
CA CYS A 29 -28.37 -2.09 11.11
C CYS A 29 -29.27 -0.99 11.69
N ASP A 30 -29.21 -0.76 12.99
CA ASP A 30 -30.02 0.23 13.69
C ASP A 30 -29.37 1.61 13.79
N GLU A 31 -28.27 1.82 13.05
CA GLU A 31 -27.58 3.10 13.05
C GLU A 31 -28.34 4.14 12.23
N SER A 32 -28.10 5.42 12.53
CA SER A 32 -28.60 6.50 11.71
C SER A 32 -27.92 6.53 10.34
N ALA A 33 -28.60 7.04 9.34
CA ALA A 33 -28.05 7.16 7.99
C ALA A 33 -26.84 8.09 8.00
N ARG A 34 -25.76 7.64 7.33
CA ARG A 34 -24.51 8.39 7.16
C ARG A 34 -24.10 8.36 5.70
N GLU A 35 -23.27 9.31 5.32
CA GLU A 35 -22.68 9.32 4.00
C GLU A 35 -21.46 8.38 3.96
N TYR A 36 -21.41 7.50 2.97
CA TYR A 36 -20.35 6.53 2.78
C TYR A 36 -19.81 6.58 1.37
N TYR A 37 -18.50 6.34 1.24
CA TYR A 37 -17.92 5.91 -0.02
C TYR A 37 -18.16 4.42 -0.19
N THR A 38 -18.54 4.00 -1.39
CA THR A 38 -18.58 2.60 -1.78
C THR A 38 -17.32 2.32 -2.60
N LEU A 39 -16.48 1.41 -2.13
CA LEU A 39 -15.20 1.10 -2.74
C LEU A 39 -15.19 -0.31 -3.33
N ARG A 40 -14.60 -0.45 -4.50
CA ARG A 40 -14.39 -1.72 -5.16
C ARG A 40 -12.89 -1.93 -5.37
N PRO A 41 -12.32 -3.12 -5.02
CA PRO A 41 -10.92 -3.40 -5.35
C PRO A 41 -10.71 -3.29 -6.86
N TYR A 42 -9.71 -2.53 -7.27
CA TYR A 42 -9.50 -2.21 -8.68
C TYR A 42 -8.93 -3.38 -9.48
N PHE A 43 -8.02 -4.15 -8.88
CA PHE A 43 -7.32 -5.25 -9.54
C PHE A 43 -7.93 -6.63 -9.24
N SER A 44 -9.11 -6.67 -8.71
CA SER A 44 -9.79 -7.91 -8.33
C SER A 44 -11.14 -8.00 -9.03
N ASP A 45 -11.53 -9.22 -9.42
CA ASP A 45 -12.87 -9.49 -9.93
C ASP A 45 -13.87 -9.76 -8.81
N SER A 46 -13.47 -9.56 -7.56
CA SER A 46 -14.33 -9.75 -6.40
C SER A 46 -15.54 -8.83 -6.46
N HIS A 47 -16.68 -9.37 -6.03
CA HIS A 47 -17.90 -8.58 -5.86
C HIS A 47 -17.96 -7.92 -4.49
N ASP A 48 -16.92 -8.08 -3.68
CA ASP A 48 -16.85 -7.47 -2.35
C ASP A 48 -16.80 -5.96 -2.47
N ARG A 49 -17.48 -5.30 -1.54
CA ARG A 49 -17.49 -3.85 -1.46
C ARG A 49 -17.10 -3.42 -0.05
N SER A 50 -16.37 -2.32 0.02
CA SER A 50 -16.03 -1.69 1.29
C SER A 50 -16.80 -0.38 1.39
N TYR A 51 -17.30 -0.09 2.58
CA TYR A 51 -18.05 1.12 2.85
C TYR A 51 -17.31 1.94 3.90
N ILE A 52 -16.88 3.13 3.53
CA ILE A 52 -16.08 3.99 4.39
C ILE A 52 -16.86 5.27 4.64
N PRO A 53 -17.16 5.63 5.90
CA PRO A 53 -17.79 6.91 6.19
C PRO A 53 -16.96 8.06 5.62
N THR A 54 -17.61 9.04 4.99
CA THR A 54 -16.87 10.17 4.41
C THR A 54 -16.10 10.96 5.47
N GLU A 55 -16.55 10.93 6.71
CA GLU A 55 -15.82 11.54 7.83
C GLU A 55 -14.48 10.86 8.12
N LYS A 56 -14.29 9.62 7.65
CA LYS A 56 -13.04 8.85 7.79
C LYS A 56 -12.24 8.79 6.50
N GLU A 57 -12.44 9.74 5.62
CA GLU A 57 -11.77 9.74 4.31
C GLU A 57 -10.25 9.89 4.38
N ALA A 58 -9.71 10.23 5.56
CA ALA A 58 -8.25 10.22 5.78
C ALA A 58 -7.63 8.84 5.60
N ALA A 59 -8.44 7.76 5.69
CA ALA A 59 -7.98 6.41 5.40
C ALA A 59 -7.73 6.17 3.91
N LEU A 60 -8.20 7.09 3.06
CA LEU A 60 -8.06 7.03 1.60
C LEU A 60 -7.11 8.13 1.15
N ARG A 61 -6.27 7.81 0.18
CA ARG A 61 -5.45 8.84 -0.48
C ARG A 61 -5.49 8.65 -1.99
N PRO A 62 -5.30 9.73 -2.76
CA PRO A 62 -5.21 9.57 -4.22
C PRO A 62 -3.98 8.76 -4.59
N VAL A 63 -4.03 8.10 -5.74
CA VAL A 63 -2.86 7.42 -6.31
C VAL A 63 -1.78 8.46 -6.57
N THR A 64 -0.54 8.13 -6.22
CA THR A 64 0.60 9.03 -6.41
C THR A 64 0.77 9.34 -7.89
N PRO A 65 0.90 10.62 -8.29
CA PRO A 65 1.15 10.96 -9.69
C PRO A 65 2.45 10.35 -10.22
N ALA A 66 2.48 10.01 -11.50
CA ALA A 66 3.64 9.34 -12.12
C ALA A 66 4.96 10.10 -11.87
N GLN A 67 4.95 11.42 -11.98
CA GLN A 67 6.15 12.22 -11.78
C GLN A 67 6.67 12.11 -10.34
N GLN A 68 5.78 12.18 -9.36
CA GLN A 68 6.15 12.02 -7.96
C GLN A 68 6.61 10.60 -7.65
N ALA A 69 5.91 9.61 -8.21
CA ALA A 69 6.29 8.21 -8.04
C ALA A 69 7.69 7.94 -8.60
N ALA A 70 8.00 8.48 -9.78
CA ALA A 70 9.33 8.34 -10.38
C ALA A 70 10.43 8.97 -9.52
N ALA A 71 10.15 10.17 -8.97
CA ALA A 71 11.09 10.85 -8.09
C ALA A 71 11.32 10.06 -6.79
N ASP A 72 10.26 9.53 -6.20
CA ASP A 72 10.34 8.74 -4.98
C ASP A 72 11.08 7.43 -5.20
N LEU A 73 10.86 6.77 -6.34
CA LEU A 73 11.61 5.54 -6.69
C LEU A 73 13.11 5.83 -6.83
N ALA A 74 13.47 6.91 -7.48
CA ALA A 74 14.88 7.31 -7.62
C ALA A 74 15.50 7.63 -6.27
N ARG A 75 14.77 8.33 -5.42
CA ARG A 75 15.23 8.69 -4.08
C ARG A 75 15.43 7.48 -3.19
N ILE A 76 14.44 6.58 -3.12
CA ILE A 76 14.54 5.41 -2.25
C ILE A 76 15.64 4.46 -2.70
N LYS A 77 15.92 4.38 -4.00
CA LYS A 77 16.98 3.52 -4.51
C LYS A 77 18.34 3.86 -3.92
N THR A 78 18.62 5.14 -3.74
CA THR A 78 19.91 5.62 -3.23
C THR A 78 19.93 5.82 -1.72
N GLU A 79 18.79 5.82 -1.07
CA GLU A 79 18.71 6.01 0.37
C GLU A 79 19.24 4.79 1.11
N LYS A 80 20.18 5.03 2.03
CA LYS A 80 20.72 3.94 2.87
C LYS A 80 19.82 3.75 4.07
N LEU A 81 19.27 2.54 4.16
CA LEU A 81 18.37 2.17 5.25
C LEU A 81 19.02 1.06 6.08
N PRO A 82 18.87 1.13 7.42
CA PRO A 82 19.33 0.02 8.26
C PRO A 82 18.47 -1.21 8.01
N ILE A 83 19.09 -2.39 8.14
CA ILE A 83 18.33 -3.64 8.06
C ILE A 83 17.61 -3.81 9.39
N PRO A 84 16.27 -4.00 9.39
CA PRO A 84 15.53 -4.17 10.63
C PRO A 84 16.03 -5.36 11.44
N ALA A 85 16.29 -5.12 12.72
CA ALA A 85 16.79 -6.15 13.63
C ALA A 85 16.20 -5.93 15.02
N GLY A 86 16.07 -7.00 15.77
CA GLY A 86 15.55 -6.94 17.14
C GLY A 86 14.49 -7.98 17.38
N VAL A 87 13.77 -7.80 18.51
CA VAL A 87 12.73 -8.74 18.90
C VAL A 87 11.50 -8.60 17.99
N GLN A 88 10.80 -9.71 17.81
CA GLN A 88 9.70 -9.80 16.84
C GLN A 88 8.58 -8.80 17.10
N THR A 89 8.25 -8.57 18.38
CA THR A 89 7.20 -7.61 18.74
C THR A 89 7.58 -6.18 18.33
N ALA A 90 8.83 -5.78 18.57
CA ALA A 90 9.31 -4.45 18.20
C ALA A 90 9.36 -4.29 16.68
N LEU A 91 9.76 -5.33 15.97
CA LEU A 91 9.77 -5.32 14.49
C LEU A 91 8.34 -5.18 13.95
N ALA A 92 7.39 -5.92 14.50
CA ALA A 92 5.99 -5.82 14.09
C ALA A 92 5.44 -4.40 14.30
N GLU A 93 5.75 -3.78 15.42
CA GLU A 93 5.35 -2.40 15.70
C GLU A 93 5.96 -1.42 14.68
N HIS A 94 7.22 -1.61 14.33
CA HIS A 94 7.90 -0.78 13.33
C HIS A 94 7.23 -0.92 11.95
N TYR A 95 6.96 -2.14 11.51
CA TYR A 95 6.30 -2.38 10.23
C TYR A 95 4.88 -1.80 10.21
N GLN A 96 4.13 -2.00 11.29
CA GLN A 96 2.78 -1.45 11.41
C GLN A 96 2.79 0.08 11.40
N ALA A 97 3.76 0.70 12.07
CA ALA A 97 3.87 2.16 12.08
C ALA A 97 4.05 2.72 10.67
N LEU A 98 4.90 2.07 9.85
CA LEU A 98 5.09 2.50 8.47
C LEU A 98 3.82 2.30 7.62
N LEU A 99 3.10 1.19 7.83
CA LEU A 99 1.85 0.94 7.10
C LEU A 99 0.75 1.93 7.50
N HIS A 100 0.67 2.31 8.77
CA HIS A 100 -0.36 3.24 9.24
C HIS A 100 -0.18 4.66 8.71
N THR A 101 0.98 5.01 8.16
CA THR A 101 1.17 6.33 7.55
C THR A 101 0.32 6.53 6.30
N ASN A 102 -0.07 5.44 5.65
CA ASN A 102 -0.73 5.46 4.33
C ASN A 102 0.00 6.43 3.37
N ASP A 103 1.33 6.37 3.37
CA ASP A 103 2.20 7.24 2.59
C ASP A 103 3.05 6.42 1.62
N PHE A 104 3.07 6.82 0.37
CA PHE A 104 3.77 6.09 -0.69
C PHE A 104 5.25 5.90 -0.38
N TYR A 105 5.94 6.98 0.04
CA TYR A 105 7.38 6.89 0.33
C TYR A 105 7.68 6.01 1.53
N GLN A 106 6.84 6.09 2.57
CA GLN A 106 7.00 5.22 3.74
C GLN A 106 6.76 3.74 3.38
N TYR A 107 5.85 3.47 2.46
CA TYR A 107 5.66 2.11 1.94
C TYR A 107 6.89 1.64 1.15
N LEU A 108 7.50 2.51 0.36
CA LEU A 108 8.77 2.19 -0.31
C LEU A 108 9.88 1.90 0.69
N THR A 109 9.92 2.66 1.78
CA THR A 109 10.88 2.45 2.87
C THR A 109 10.72 1.06 3.46
N LEU A 110 9.50 0.69 3.80
CA LEU A 110 9.21 -0.65 4.36
C LEU A 110 9.59 -1.75 3.37
N PHE A 111 9.24 -1.57 2.10
CA PHE A 111 9.58 -2.53 1.05
C PHE A 111 11.09 -2.74 0.95
N LYS A 112 11.86 -1.66 0.95
CA LYS A 112 13.31 -1.73 0.84
C LYS A 112 13.95 -2.37 2.07
N GLU A 113 13.51 -1.99 3.26
CA GLU A 113 14.00 -2.58 4.51
C GLU A 113 13.81 -4.11 4.52
N LEU A 114 12.59 -4.55 4.22
CA LEU A 114 12.26 -5.97 4.21
C LEU A 114 12.95 -6.71 3.08
N GLY A 115 13.02 -6.11 1.90
CA GLY A 115 13.70 -6.71 0.76
C GLY A 115 15.18 -6.93 1.01
N GLN A 116 15.85 -5.94 1.57
CA GLN A 116 17.27 -6.05 1.94
C GLN A 116 17.49 -7.12 3.01
N LYS A 117 16.60 -7.18 3.99
CA LYS A 117 16.67 -8.19 5.04
C LYS A 117 16.55 -9.60 4.47
N GLN A 118 15.59 -9.81 3.56
CA GLN A 118 15.41 -11.11 2.91
C GLN A 118 16.65 -11.53 2.11
N ILE A 119 17.21 -10.61 1.33
CA ILE A 119 18.43 -10.87 0.55
C ILE A 119 19.57 -11.24 1.46
N GLN A 120 19.76 -10.50 2.56
CA GLN A 120 20.82 -10.78 3.51
C GLN A 120 20.65 -12.17 4.14
N GLN A 121 19.43 -12.53 4.54
CA GLN A 121 19.16 -13.84 5.13
C GLN A 121 19.39 -14.97 4.14
N GLN A 122 18.98 -14.81 2.88
CA GLN A 122 19.23 -15.79 1.83
C GLN A 122 20.73 -15.99 1.59
N ASN A 123 21.48 -14.88 1.54
CA ASN A 123 22.93 -14.94 1.32
C ASN A 123 23.67 -15.63 2.47
N ARG A 124 23.11 -15.62 3.67
CA ARG A 124 23.66 -16.30 4.85
C ARG A 124 23.09 -17.70 5.05
N GLY A 125 22.28 -18.19 4.11
CA GLY A 125 21.64 -19.50 4.22
C GLY A 125 20.65 -19.61 5.35
N ARG A 126 20.11 -18.48 5.83
CA ARG A 126 19.14 -18.46 6.93
C ARG A 126 17.72 -18.52 6.39
N LYS A 127 16.83 -19.12 7.18
CA LYS A 127 15.43 -19.19 6.87
C LYS A 127 14.78 -17.81 7.04
N ILE A 128 13.94 -17.43 6.07
CA ILE A 128 13.21 -16.16 6.12
C ILE A 128 12.07 -16.29 7.13
N ASN A 129 11.92 -15.25 7.98
CA ASN A 129 10.89 -15.20 8.99
C ASN A 129 9.52 -15.04 8.33
N ALA A 130 8.51 -15.78 8.82
CA ALA A 130 7.15 -15.76 8.26
C ALA A 130 6.50 -14.38 8.40
N MET A 131 6.74 -13.69 9.51
CA MET A 131 6.21 -12.34 9.73
C MET A 131 6.79 -11.35 8.70
N ASP A 132 8.10 -11.39 8.48
CA ASP A 132 8.76 -10.53 7.49
C ASP A 132 8.21 -10.79 6.09
N THR A 133 8.01 -12.06 5.74
CA THR A 133 7.42 -12.44 4.45
C THR A 133 6.02 -11.87 4.29
N TYR A 134 5.21 -11.96 5.34
CA TYR A 134 3.84 -11.44 5.33
C TYR A 134 3.82 -9.92 5.04
N PHE A 135 4.62 -9.15 5.77
CA PHE A 135 4.68 -7.71 5.57
C PHE A 135 5.27 -7.33 4.22
N TYR A 136 6.30 -8.06 3.78
CA TYR A 136 6.91 -7.82 2.47
C TYR A 136 5.90 -8.05 1.34
N GLN A 137 5.18 -9.16 1.36
CA GLN A 137 4.19 -9.46 0.32
C GLN A 137 3.05 -8.46 0.33
N MET A 138 2.62 -8.02 1.51
CA MET A 138 1.56 -7.03 1.65
C MET A 138 1.97 -5.68 1.03
N VAL A 139 3.11 -5.14 1.44
CA VAL A 139 3.54 -3.82 0.96
C VAL A 139 3.92 -3.87 -0.52
N GLU A 140 4.53 -4.96 -0.98
CA GLU A 140 4.85 -5.15 -2.38
C GLU A 140 3.60 -5.12 -3.26
N ARG A 141 2.56 -5.81 -2.84
CA ARG A 141 1.29 -5.85 -3.59
C ARG A 141 0.67 -4.46 -3.71
N VAL A 142 0.60 -3.72 -2.61
CA VAL A 142 0.02 -2.36 -2.62
C VAL A 142 0.83 -1.44 -3.53
N LEU A 143 2.16 -1.48 -3.41
CA LEU A 143 3.04 -0.65 -4.23
C LEU A 143 2.94 -1.02 -5.71
N ARG A 144 2.89 -2.31 -6.01
CA ARG A 144 2.76 -2.79 -7.39
C ARG A 144 1.46 -2.31 -8.01
N GLU A 145 0.35 -2.40 -7.27
CA GLU A 145 -0.95 -1.91 -7.75
C GLU A 145 -0.91 -0.41 -8.01
N GLU A 146 -0.37 0.34 -7.06
CA GLU A 146 -0.30 1.80 -7.20
C GLU A 146 0.58 2.22 -8.36
N LEU A 147 1.75 1.62 -8.51
CA LEU A 147 2.66 1.95 -9.61
C LEU A 147 2.08 1.57 -10.97
N ALA A 148 1.35 0.45 -11.05
CA ALA A 148 0.68 0.07 -12.28
C ALA A 148 -0.31 1.14 -12.73
N VAL A 149 -1.09 1.69 -11.80
CA VAL A 149 -2.02 2.79 -12.09
C VAL A 149 -1.26 4.07 -12.42
N ALA A 150 -0.27 4.43 -11.60
CA ALA A 150 0.47 5.69 -11.75
C ALA A 150 1.16 5.79 -13.11
N PHE A 151 1.77 4.70 -13.59
CA PHE A 151 2.51 4.67 -14.85
C PHE A 151 1.69 4.13 -16.03
N GLY A 152 0.45 3.69 -15.79
CA GLY A 152 -0.37 3.11 -16.86
C GLY A 152 0.24 1.84 -17.44
N GLU A 153 0.80 0.98 -16.60
CA GLU A 153 1.48 -0.24 -17.01
C GLU A 153 0.94 -1.46 -16.27
N SER A 154 1.40 -2.65 -16.66
CA SER A 154 0.97 -3.90 -16.01
C SER A 154 1.55 -4.01 -14.61
N GLN A 155 0.90 -4.82 -13.78
CA GLN A 155 1.43 -5.14 -12.45
C GLN A 155 2.80 -5.83 -12.55
N GLN A 156 3.02 -6.61 -13.59
CA GLN A 156 4.31 -7.27 -13.81
C GLN A 156 5.42 -6.25 -14.04
N GLU A 157 5.18 -5.23 -14.86
CA GLU A 157 6.14 -4.16 -15.09
C GLU A 157 6.38 -3.34 -13.83
N ALA A 158 5.32 -3.04 -13.10
CA ALA A 158 5.42 -2.33 -11.81
C ALA A 158 6.25 -3.13 -10.82
N GLY A 159 6.07 -4.45 -10.76
CA GLY A 159 6.88 -5.33 -9.92
C GLY A 159 8.36 -5.28 -10.25
N ARG A 160 8.70 -5.19 -11.53
CA ARG A 160 10.10 -5.04 -11.96
C ARG A 160 10.70 -3.72 -11.48
N ARG A 161 9.93 -2.63 -11.52
CA ARG A 161 10.39 -1.35 -10.99
C ARG A 161 10.72 -1.42 -9.51
N LEU A 162 9.91 -2.14 -8.75
CA LEU A 162 10.17 -2.33 -7.33
C LEU A 162 11.46 -3.11 -7.09
N LEU A 163 11.69 -4.17 -7.85
CA LEU A 163 12.91 -4.98 -7.69
C LEU A 163 14.18 -4.18 -8.01
N GLU A 164 14.10 -3.19 -8.88
CA GLU A 164 15.25 -2.32 -9.18
C GLU A 164 15.71 -1.53 -7.95
N ILE A 165 14.84 -1.26 -6.99
CA ILE A 165 15.19 -0.57 -5.74
C ILE A 165 16.19 -1.39 -4.93
N LEU A 166 16.09 -2.72 -5.02
CA LEU A 166 16.88 -3.65 -4.19
C LEU A 166 18.25 -4.00 -4.80
N ARG A 167 18.55 -3.52 -5.99
CA ARG A 167 19.82 -3.78 -6.66
C ARG A 167 20.93 -2.83 -6.26
#